data_92c3fe904791b64995a0374b045806c2
#
_entry.id   92c3fe904791b64995a0374b045806c2
#
_cell.length_a   1.000
_cell.length_b   1.000
_cell.length_c   1.000
_cell.angle_alpha   90.00
_cell.angle_beta   90.00
_cell.angle_gamma   90.00
#
_symmetry.space_group_name_H-M   'P 1'
#
loop_
_entity.id
_entity.type
_entity.pdbx_description
1 polymer ?
#
loop_
_entity_poly.entity_id
_entity_poly.type
_entity_poly.pdbx_seq_one_letter_code
_entity_poly.pdbx_strand_id
1 'polypeptide(L)'
;MFADVEIISNNTYKFQLFTYSVPKNLSNKIDIGSIVSVNFRNRKKTAVVVDIHNKDLKIKTLKPVERIISKLDQDQLLFLKHVAVSYYLNIGFLIFNLYKDVNFKLDRKIKNSSLSIYNNTEIDKVLSTNSKNIIFTPSLKATKNLYKYLSKEGIKINFYQKTGGKDEIQNALSTVNKFNNCILLANNFMKIKPQQTSNYHFFDTNDYSYNLPKFNSLNIIELSVLKNKYFGGNYHYYNEYPSLNYFNKIENYKTPDLSNVEIYHGNSLQAVSYTHLTLPTTLPV
;
A
#
# COMPACT_ATOMS: atom_id res chain seq x y z
N MET A 1 -33.47 -0.49 11.14
CA MET A 1 -32.25 -0.36 10.32
C MET A 1 -31.08 -0.95 11.08
N PHE A 2 -30.23 -1.69 10.40
CA PHE A 2 -29.07 -2.38 10.94
C PHE A 2 -27.84 -2.01 10.14
N ALA A 3 -26.67 -2.09 10.77
CA ALA A 3 -25.39 -1.87 10.14
C ALA A 3 -24.48 -3.08 10.38
N ASP A 4 -23.96 -3.63 9.30
CA ASP A 4 -22.89 -4.62 9.36
C ASP A 4 -21.55 -3.90 9.36
N VAL A 5 -20.72 -4.25 10.33
CA VAL A 5 -19.45 -3.56 10.56
C VAL A 5 -18.27 -4.53 10.63
N GLU A 6 -17.11 -4.06 10.23
CA GLU A 6 -15.82 -4.68 10.51
C GLU A 6 -15.09 -3.92 11.61
N ILE A 7 -14.58 -4.65 12.60
CA ILE A 7 -13.80 -4.04 13.70
C ILE A 7 -12.44 -3.58 13.18
N ILE A 8 -12.10 -2.32 13.43
CA ILE A 8 -10.79 -1.76 13.11
C ILE A 8 -9.76 -2.28 14.10
N SER A 9 -8.99 -3.29 13.69
CA SER A 9 -7.98 -3.94 14.52
C SER A 9 -6.92 -4.65 13.69
N ASN A 10 -5.86 -5.11 14.37
CA ASN A 10 -4.82 -5.94 13.73
C ASN A 10 -5.25 -7.40 13.52
N ASN A 11 -6.48 -7.75 13.88
CA ASN A 11 -7.05 -9.08 13.68
C ASN A 11 -8.06 -9.04 12.52
N THR A 12 -8.04 -10.05 11.68
CA THR A 12 -8.96 -10.17 10.54
C THR A 12 -10.34 -10.70 10.94
N TYR A 13 -10.49 -11.23 12.17
CA TYR A 13 -11.71 -11.90 12.63
C TYR A 13 -12.29 -12.88 11.60
N LYS A 14 -11.45 -13.53 10.80
CA LYS A 14 -11.84 -14.50 9.75
C LYS A 14 -12.95 -13.96 8.82
N PHE A 15 -12.88 -12.71 8.43
CA PHE A 15 -13.88 -12.01 7.60
C PHE A 15 -15.29 -11.93 8.24
N GLN A 16 -15.36 -12.01 9.54
CA GLN A 16 -16.64 -11.96 10.22
C GLN A 16 -17.18 -10.52 10.28
N LEU A 17 -18.39 -10.34 9.79
CA LEU A 17 -19.17 -9.11 9.97
C LEU A 17 -19.94 -9.18 11.28
N PHE A 18 -20.08 -8.03 11.94
CA PHE A 18 -20.82 -7.90 13.18
C PHE A 18 -21.97 -6.92 12.97
N THR A 19 -23.20 -7.41 13.19
CA THR A 19 -24.40 -6.59 13.00
C THR A 19 -24.75 -5.82 14.27
N TYR A 20 -25.03 -4.54 14.11
CA TYR A 20 -25.48 -3.63 15.17
C TYR A 20 -26.80 -2.95 14.78
N SER A 21 -27.65 -2.66 15.77
CA SER A 21 -28.82 -1.81 15.53
C SER A 21 -28.37 -0.36 15.36
N VAL A 22 -29.07 0.37 14.47
CA VAL A 22 -28.81 1.81 14.26
C VAL A 22 -29.89 2.61 14.98
N PRO A 23 -29.52 3.39 16.01
CA PRO A 23 -30.47 4.27 16.70
C PRO A 23 -31.12 5.28 15.78
N LYS A 24 -32.38 5.67 16.05
CA LYS A 24 -33.14 6.64 15.22
C LYS A 24 -32.42 7.98 14.98
N ASN A 25 -31.71 8.47 15.99
CA ASN A 25 -30.94 9.71 15.89
C ASN A 25 -29.70 9.64 15.01
N LEU A 26 -29.24 8.42 14.66
CA LEU A 26 -28.09 8.18 13.76
C LEU A 26 -28.54 7.71 12.37
N SER A 27 -29.80 7.29 12.21
CA SER A 27 -30.29 6.66 10.97
C SER A 27 -30.09 7.47 9.69
N ASN A 28 -30.21 8.81 9.79
CA ASN A 28 -30.05 9.72 8.65
C ASN A 28 -28.60 10.23 8.45
N LYS A 29 -27.65 9.78 9.30
CA LYS A 29 -26.26 10.25 9.28
C LYS A 29 -25.26 9.13 9.03
N ILE A 30 -25.69 7.88 9.21
CA ILE A 30 -24.83 6.72 9.05
C ILE A 30 -24.93 6.20 7.62
N ASP A 31 -23.78 5.97 7.00
CA ASP A 31 -23.67 5.41 5.66
C ASP A 31 -22.56 4.33 5.61
N ILE A 32 -22.51 3.60 4.49
CA ILE A 32 -21.37 2.72 4.20
C ILE A 32 -20.09 3.56 4.19
N GLY A 33 -19.04 3.10 4.87
CA GLY A 33 -17.81 3.85 5.09
C GLY A 33 -17.81 4.74 6.33
N SER A 34 -18.91 4.82 7.09
CA SER A 34 -18.92 5.49 8.40
C SER A 34 -18.00 4.76 9.37
N ILE A 35 -17.14 5.50 10.05
CA ILE A 35 -16.34 5.01 11.18
C ILE A 35 -17.13 5.24 12.45
N VAL A 36 -17.43 4.17 13.16
CA VAL A 36 -18.34 4.18 14.31
C VAL A 36 -17.68 3.61 15.56
N SER A 37 -18.22 4.02 16.72
CA SER A 37 -17.93 3.37 18.01
C SER A 37 -19.00 2.34 18.31
N VAL A 38 -18.57 1.15 18.68
CA VAL A 38 -19.45 0.02 19.03
C VAL A 38 -18.94 -0.70 20.28
N ASN A 39 -19.85 -1.34 21.01
CA ASN A 39 -19.50 -2.23 22.11
C ASN A 39 -19.25 -3.64 21.57
N PHE A 40 -17.99 -4.03 21.46
CA PHE A 40 -17.59 -5.35 21.01
C PHE A 40 -16.98 -6.15 22.17
N ARG A 41 -17.57 -7.32 22.50
CA ARG A 41 -17.11 -8.16 23.63
C ARG A 41 -16.94 -7.36 24.92
N ASN A 42 -17.92 -6.53 25.27
CA ASN A 42 -17.93 -5.65 26.45
C ASN A 42 -16.78 -4.62 26.50
N ARG A 43 -16.19 -4.32 25.35
CA ARG A 43 -15.18 -3.25 25.21
C ARG A 43 -15.57 -2.32 24.08
N LYS A 44 -15.35 -1.04 24.29
CA LYS A 44 -15.53 -0.03 23.26
C LYS A 44 -14.50 -0.21 22.17
N LYS A 45 -14.94 -0.33 20.93
CA LYS A 45 -14.10 -0.52 19.74
C LYS A 45 -14.54 0.42 18.62
N THR A 46 -13.57 0.77 17.75
CA THR A 46 -13.86 1.45 16.50
C THR A 46 -14.11 0.42 15.41
N ALA A 47 -15.09 0.69 14.56
CA ALA A 47 -15.47 -0.17 13.45
C ALA A 47 -15.81 0.65 12.21
N VAL A 48 -15.74 0.04 11.04
CA VAL A 48 -16.19 0.63 9.77
C VAL A 48 -17.48 -0.05 9.33
N VAL A 49 -18.47 0.75 8.92
CA VAL A 49 -19.73 0.26 8.36
C VAL A 49 -19.46 -0.20 6.92
N VAL A 50 -19.78 -1.46 6.65
CA VAL A 50 -19.58 -2.08 5.31
C VAL A 50 -20.88 -2.35 4.58
N ASP A 51 -22.00 -2.50 5.31
CA ASP A 51 -23.35 -2.62 4.75
C ASP A 51 -24.39 -2.02 5.70
N ILE A 52 -25.54 -1.61 5.13
CA ILE A 52 -26.70 -1.10 5.86
C ILE A 52 -27.95 -1.75 5.28
N HIS A 53 -28.77 -2.35 6.14
CA HIS A 53 -29.97 -3.07 5.71
C HIS A 53 -31.12 -3.02 6.72
N ASN A 54 -32.31 -3.43 6.27
CA ASN A 54 -33.51 -3.57 7.10
C ASN A 54 -33.99 -5.03 7.16
N LYS A 55 -33.10 -6.01 6.95
CA LYS A 55 -33.45 -7.43 7.02
C LYS A 55 -33.96 -7.77 8.41
N ASP A 56 -35.06 -8.52 8.46
CA ASP A 56 -35.58 -9.04 9.74
C ASP A 56 -34.59 -10.07 10.28
N LEU A 57 -33.91 -9.69 11.33
CA LEU A 57 -32.98 -10.58 12.02
C LEU A 57 -33.73 -11.26 13.18
N LYS A 58 -33.82 -12.57 13.16
CA LYS A 58 -34.41 -13.37 14.25
C LYS A 58 -33.67 -13.22 15.59
N ILE A 59 -32.84 -12.20 15.76
CA ILE A 59 -32.02 -11.90 16.93
C ILE A 59 -32.80 -10.94 17.84
N LYS A 60 -33.16 -11.38 19.04
CA LYS A 60 -34.01 -10.62 19.99
C LYS A 60 -33.36 -9.32 20.51
N THR A 61 -32.01 -9.23 20.60
CA THR A 61 -31.34 -8.05 21.13
C THR A 61 -30.01 -7.83 20.42
N LEU A 62 -29.92 -6.75 19.66
CA LEU A 62 -28.66 -6.28 19.06
C LEU A 62 -28.15 -5.07 19.83
N LYS A 63 -26.85 -5.04 20.09
CA LYS A 63 -26.20 -3.85 20.65
C LYS A 63 -26.31 -2.69 19.66
N PRO A 64 -26.51 -1.45 20.10
CA PRO A 64 -26.60 -0.30 19.21
C PRO A 64 -25.21 0.20 18.81
N VAL A 65 -25.14 0.86 17.63
CA VAL A 65 -24.05 1.77 17.30
C VAL A 65 -24.08 2.92 18.31
N GLU A 66 -22.96 3.21 18.98
CA GLU A 66 -22.91 4.24 20.03
C GLU A 66 -22.84 5.65 19.44
N ARG A 67 -21.94 5.86 18.49
CA ARG A 67 -21.74 7.16 17.81
C ARG A 67 -20.99 6.99 16.50
N ILE A 68 -21.15 7.97 15.60
CA ILE A 68 -20.32 8.15 14.41
C ILE A 68 -19.10 8.98 14.82
N ILE A 69 -17.90 8.52 14.44
CA ILE A 69 -16.62 9.19 14.71
C ILE A 69 -16.22 10.05 13.52
N SER A 70 -16.27 9.44 12.31
CA SER A 70 -15.91 10.06 11.03
C SER A 70 -16.53 9.27 9.88
N LYS A 71 -16.26 9.68 8.65
CA LYS A 71 -16.67 8.98 7.43
C LYS A 71 -15.52 8.94 6.45
N LEU A 72 -15.32 7.81 5.80
CA LEU A 72 -14.46 7.68 4.64
C LEU A 72 -15.06 8.46 3.47
N ASP A 73 -14.26 9.17 2.70
CA ASP A 73 -14.73 9.66 1.41
C ASP A 73 -14.85 8.53 0.38
N GLN A 74 -15.42 8.83 -0.79
CA GLN A 74 -15.70 7.82 -1.79
C GLN A 74 -14.41 7.19 -2.35
N ASP A 75 -13.37 7.99 -2.64
CA ASP A 75 -12.11 7.49 -3.19
C ASP A 75 -11.41 6.56 -2.19
N GLN A 76 -11.45 6.91 -0.89
CA GLN A 76 -10.90 6.10 0.19
C GLN A 76 -11.62 4.76 0.34
N LEU A 77 -12.94 4.78 0.31
CA LEU A 77 -13.73 3.57 0.42
C LEU A 77 -13.50 2.65 -0.79
N LEU A 78 -13.46 3.20 -2.00
CA LEU A 78 -13.17 2.46 -3.23
C LEU A 78 -11.75 1.88 -3.23
N PHE A 79 -10.76 2.66 -2.82
CA PHE A 79 -9.38 2.18 -2.64
C PHE A 79 -9.30 1.00 -1.68
N LEU A 80 -9.89 1.15 -0.48
CA LEU A 80 -9.88 0.09 0.53
C LEU A 80 -10.62 -1.16 0.06
N LYS A 81 -11.76 -1.02 -0.61
CA LYS A 81 -12.50 -2.14 -1.21
C LYS A 81 -11.67 -2.84 -2.28
N HIS A 82 -10.99 -2.09 -3.15
CA HIS A 82 -10.13 -2.65 -4.18
C HIS A 82 -9.00 -3.49 -3.57
N VAL A 83 -8.27 -2.93 -2.61
CA VAL A 83 -7.20 -3.66 -1.91
C VAL A 83 -7.75 -4.88 -1.16
N ALA A 84 -8.88 -4.73 -0.47
CA ALA A 84 -9.54 -5.80 0.28
C ALA A 84 -9.87 -7.00 -0.61
N VAL A 85 -10.46 -6.76 -1.79
CA VAL A 85 -10.82 -7.81 -2.75
C VAL A 85 -9.57 -8.43 -3.37
N SER A 86 -8.59 -7.62 -3.81
CA SER A 86 -7.39 -8.12 -4.50
C SER A 86 -6.51 -9.02 -3.61
N TYR A 87 -6.52 -8.78 -2.30
CA TYR A 87 -5.64 -9.48 -1.36
C TYR A 87 -6.40 -10.27 -0.28
N TYR A 88 -7.70 -10.44 -0.42
CA TYR A 88 -8.54 -11.15 0.55
C TYR A 88 -8.34 -10.63 1.99
N LEU A 89 -8.41 -9.29 2.16
CA LEU A 89 -8.22 -8.60 3.44
C LEU A 89 -9.50 -7.90 3.89
N ASN A 90 -9.71 -7.80 5.21
CA ASN A 90 -10.79 -7.00 5.77
C ASN A 90 -10.48 -5.50 5.65
N ILE A 91 -11.50 -4.69 5.38
CA ILE A 91 -11.39 -3.21 5.34
C ILE A 91 -10.97 -2.68 6.73
N GLY A 92 -11.53 -3.22 7.81
CA GLY A 92 -11.16 -2.84 9.17
C GLY A 92 -9.69 -3.13 9.50
N PHE A 93 -9.14 -4.25 9.02
CA PHE A 93 -7.73 -4.58 9.14
C PHE A 93 -6.84 -3.64 8.31
N LEU A 94 -7.26 -3.31 7.09
CA LEU A 94 -6.55 -2.36 6.23
C LEU A 94 -6.51 -0.97 6.86
N ILE A 95 -7.64 -0.45 7.35
CA ILE A 95 -7.71 0.85 8.04
C ILE A 95 -6.74 0.87 9.23
N PHE A 96 -6.73 -0.18 10.05
CA PHE A 96 -5.82 -0.26 11.19
C PHE A 96 -4.35 -0.16 10.79
N ASN A 97 -3.96 -0.85 9.72
CA ASN A 97 -2.56 -0.93 9.31
C ASN A 97 -2.10 0.25 8.45
N LEU A 98 -2.98 0.84 7.65
CA LEU A 98 -2.67 1.99 6.80
C LEU A 98 -2.76 3.33 7.57
N TYR A 99 -3.64 3.43 8.58
CA TYR A 99 -4.03 4.72 9.18
C TYR A 99 -3.95 4.74 10.72
N LYS A 100 -3.30 3.76 11.36
CA LYS A 100 -3.33 3.55 12.83
C LYS A 100 -3.02 4.79 13.67
N ASP A 101 -2.06 5.61 13.24
CA ASP A 101 -1.54 6.75 14.01
C ASP A 101 -2.00 8.10 13.45
N VAL A 102 -2.91 8.07 12.51
CA VAL A 102 -3.40 9.30 11.89
C VAL A 102 -4.86 9.42 12.24
N ASN A 103 -5.25 10.47 12.94
CA ASN A 103 -6.63 10.82 13.30
C ASN A 103 -7.57 10.78 12.08
N PHE A 104 -7.76 9.62 11.44
CA PHE A 104 -8.56 9.34 10.24
C PHE A 104 -8.62 10.51 9.21
N LYS A 105 -7.65 11.44 9.27
CA LYS A 105 -7.43 12.43 8.21
C LYS A 105 -6.78 11.68 7.07
N LEU A 106 -7.63 11.22 6.23
CA LEU A 106 -7.33 10.37 5.10
C LEU A 106 -6.68 11.18 3.98
N ASP A 107 -6.05 10.47 3.07
CA ASP A 107 -5.35 11.07 1.94
C ASP A 107 -6.31 11.96 1.14
N ARG A 108 -5.90 13.19 0.84
CA ARG A 108 -6.67 14.07 -0.05
C ARG A 108 -6.21 13.81 -1.48
N LYS A 109 -7.17 13.86 -2.40
CA LYS A 109 -6.87 13.73 -3.82
C LYS A 109 -5.91 14.83 -4.28
N ILE A 110 -4.82 14.42 -4.92
CA ILE A 110 -3.82 15.31 -5.51
C ILE A 110 -4.21 15.56 -6.96
N LYS A 111 -4.14 16.82 -7.41
CA LYS A 111 -4.56 17.19 -8.77
C LYS A 111 -3.66 16.61 -9.85
N ASN A 112 -2.36 16.54 -9.60
CA ASN A 112 -1.38 16.04 -10.55
C ASN A 112 -0.98 14.61 -10.18
N SER A 113 -0.99 13.72 -11.15
CA SER A 113 -0.49 12.36 -10.99
C SER A 113 0.35 11.94 -12.17
N SER A 114 1.44 11.24 -11.91
CA SER A 114 2.28 10.63 -12.93
C SER A 114 2.82 9.29 -12.46
N LEU A 115 2.98 8.38 -13.39
CA LEU A 115 3.69 7.11 -13.21
C LEU A 115 4.80 7.06 -14.25
N SER A 116 6.03 6.81 -13.84
CA SER A 116 7.17 6.72 -14.74
C SER A 116 8.07 5.55 -14.37
N ILE A 117 8.64 4.89 -15.35
CA ILE A 117 9.60 3.79 -15.16
C ILE A 117 10.96 4.22 -15.71
N TYR A 118 12.01 3.88 -14.99
CA TYR A 118 13.39 4.20 -15.30
C TYR A 118 14.31 3.00 -15.08
N ASN A 119 15.50 3.06 -15.66
CA ASN A 119 16.57 2.16 -15.26
C ASN A 119 17.09 2.55 -13.86
N ASN A 120 17.60 1.58 -13.09
CA ASN A 120 18.21 1.83 -11.78
C ASN A 120 19.32 2.88 -11.80
N THR A 121 20.07 2.96 -12.89
CA THR A 121 21.18 3.91 -13.08
C THR A 121 20.75 5.34 -13.33
N GLU A 122 19.45 5.62 -13.53
CA GLU A 122 18.94 6.96 -13.83
C GLU A 122 18.42 7.70 -12.59
N ILE A 123 18.48 7.08 -11.41
CA ILE A 123 17.87 7.64 -10.20
C ILE A 123 18.46 9.00 -9.81
N ASP A 124 19.76 9.19 -9.95
CA ASP A 124 20.47 10.45 -9.68
C ASP A 124 19.99 11.60 -10.59
N LYS A 125 19.65 11.30 -11.85
CA LYS A 125 19.17 12.27 -12.85
C LYS A 125 17.71 12.66 -12.63
N VAL A 126 16.92 11.77 -12.04
CA VAL A 126 15.47 11.96 -11.84
C VAL A 126 15.16 12.67 -10.51
N LEU A 127 16.07 12.61 -9.53
CA LEU A 127 15.88 13.29 -8.25
C LEU A 127 15.82 14.81 -8.46
N SER A 128 14.61 15.36 -8.31
CA SER A 128 14.37 16.79 -8.45
C SER A 128 14.91 17.57 -7.25
N THR A 129 15.63 18.67 -7.52
CA THR A 129 16.13 19.59 -6.48
C THR A 129 15.03 20.43 -5.85
N ASN A 130 13.89 20.63 -6.55
CA ASN A 130 12.83 21.53 -6.15
C ASN A 130 11.65 20.83 -5.46
N SER A 131 11.69 19.52 -5.29
CA SER A 131 10.64 18.74 -4.67
C SER A 131 11.20 17.82 -3.60
N LYS A 132 10.29 17.30 -2.78
CA LYS A 132 10.62 16.32 -1.77
C LYS A 132 10.69 14.94 -2.43
N ASN A 133 11.83 14.26 -2.28
CA ASN A 133 12.03 12.93 -2.84
C ASN A 133 12.06 11.88 -1.71
N ILE A 134 11.13 10.96 -1.76
CA ILE A 134 11.01 9.87 -0.79
C ILE A 134 11.28 8.56 -1.55
N ILE A 135 12.41 7.93 -1.25
CA ILE A 135 12.88 6.73 -1.94
C ILE A 135 12.58 5.51 -1.08
N PHE A 136 11.96 4.51 -1.66
CA PHE A 136 11.67 3.22 -1.05
C PHE A 136 12.59 2.16 -1.62
N THR A 137 13.19 1.38 -0.73
CA THR A 137 14.10 0.29 -1.07
C THR A 137 13.61 -1.03 -0.48
N PRO A 138 13.88 -2.16 -1.14
CA PRO A 138 13.38 -3.46 -0.69
C PRO A 138 14.04 -3.94 0.61
N SER A 139 15.30 -3.58 0.85
CA SER A 139 16.08 -4.11 1.96
C SER A 139 17.07 -3.09 2.53
N LEU A 140 17.56 -3.33 3.75
CA LEU A 140 18.63 -2.52 4.36
C LEU A 140 19.93 -2.54 3.54
N LYS A 141 20.23 -3.66 2.87
CA LYS A 141 21.40 -3.74 1.99
C LYS A 141 21.24 -2.81 0.79
N ALA A 142 20.09 -2.85 0.14
CA ALA A 142 19.75 -1.94 -0.96
C ALA A 142 19.78 -0.48 -0.50
N THR A 143 19.23 -0.15 0.68
CA THR A 143 19.28 1.18 1.29
C THR A 143 20.71 1.68 1.42
N LYS A 144 21.60 0.88 2.01
CA LYS A 144 23.01 1.27 2.23
C LYS A 144 23.78 1.43 0.94
N ASN A 145 23.55 0.57 -0.04
CA ASN A 145 24.20 0.65 -1.34
C ASN A 145 23.76 1.90 -2.10
N LEU A 146 22.45 2.15 -2.15
CA LEU A 146 21.88 3.33 -2.80
C LEU A 146 22.35 4.63 -2.11
N TYR A 147 22.37 4.66 -0.78
CA TYR A 147 22.88 5.80 -0.02
C TYR A 147 24.35 6.11 -0.40
N LYS A 148 25.21 5.08 -0.43
CA LYS A 148 26.62 5.25 -0.83
C LYS A 148 26.77 5.76 -2.26
N TYR A 149 25.97 5.23 -3.18
CA TYR A 149 25.96 5.66 -4.57
C TYR A 149 25.58 7.13 -4.69
N LEU A 150 24.41 7.54 -4.19
CA LEU A 150 23.91 8.91 -4.27
C LEU A 150 24.81 9.92 -3.54
N SER A 151 25.44 9.50 -2.44
CA SER A 151 26.41 10.35 -1.73
C SER A 151 27.69 10.59 -2.53
N LYS A 152 28.14 9.62 -3.34
CA LYS A 152 29.28 9.79 -4.26
C LYS A 152 28.95 10.75 -5.40
N GLU A 153 27.70 10.74 -5.88
CA GLU A 153 27.18 11.68 -6.88
C GLU A 153 26.89 13.09 -6.29
N GLY A 154 27.27 13.35 -5.02
CA GLY A 154 27.09 14.64 -4.37
C GLY A 154 25.65 14.94 -3.91
N ILE A 155 24.74 14.00 -3.98
CA ILE A 155 23.34 14.18 -3.59
C ILE A 155 23.21 14.08 -2.08
N LYS A 156 22.77 15.17 -1.43
CA LYS A 156 22.46 15.19 0.00
C LYS A 156 21.19 14.39 0.27
N ILE A 157 21.34 13.23 0.89
CA ILE A 157 20.26 12.33 1.20
C ILE A 157 20.39 11.77 2.62
N ASN A 158 19.27 11.55 3.28
CA ASN A 158 19.21 10.93 4.59
C ASN A 158 18.51 9.58 4.48
N PHE A 159 18.93 8.60 5.27
CA PHE A 159 18.21 7.34 5.33
C PHE A 159 17.78 7.03 6.76
N TYR A 160 16.62 6.42 6.87
CA TYR A 160 16.11 5.92 8.12
C TYR A 160 16.59 4.49 8.31
N GLN A 161 17.41 4.28 9.35
CA GLN A 161 17.83 2.95 9.74
C GLN A 161 16.89 2.43 10.83
N LYS A 162 16.38 1.23 10.67
CA LYS A 162 15.53 0.56 11.65
C LYS A 162 16.30 0.40 12.97
N THR A 163 15.81 1.04 14.02
CA THR A 163 16.41 0.97 15.38
C THR A 163 15.73 -0.08 16.26
N GLY A 164 14.69 -0.77 15.75
CA GLY A 164 13.92 -1.77 16.48
C GLY A 164 13.21 -1.15 17.71
N GLY A 165 11.94 -0.81 17.60
CA GLY A 165 11.17 -0.25 18.71
C GLY A 165 9.73 0.08 18.30
N LYS A 166 8.89 0.43 19.31
CA LYS A 166 7.48 0.80 19.10
C LYS A 166 7.30 2.05 18.22
N ASP A 167 8.33 2.89 18.14
CA ASP A 167 8.28 4.21 17.49
C ASP A 167 8.87 4.23 16.06
N GLU A 168 9.14 3.05 15.48
CA GLU A 168 9.76 2.93 14.14
C GLU A 168 9.03 3.78 13.08
N ILE A 169 7.70 3.77 13.11
CA ILE A 169 6.89 4.49 12.14
C ILE A 169 6.93 6.00 12.37
N GLN A 170 6.87 6.43 13.62
CA GLN A 170 6.97 7.86 13.95
C GLN A 170 8.34 8.42 13.56
N ASN A 171 9.40 7.65 13.75
CA ASN A 171 10.74 8.03 13.35
C ASN A 171 10.89 8.09 11.82
N ALA A 172 10.29 7.14 11.06
CA ALA A 172 10.25 7.21 9.60
C ALA A 172 9.47 8.45 9.12
N LEU A 173 8.29 8.73 9.70
CA LEU A 173 7.50 9.91 9.37
C LEU A 173 8.21 11.21 9.75
N SER A 174 8.92 11.25 10.89
CA SER A 174 9.72 12.42 11.29
C SER A 174 10.87 12.66 10.31
N THR A 175 11.52 11.61 9.81
CA THR A 175 12.55 11.69 8.78
C THR A 175 11.97 12.28 7.48
N VAL A 176 10.83 11.77 7.03
CA VAL A 176 10.12 12.31 5.86
C VAL A 176 9.78 13.79 6.07
N ASN A 177 9.32 14.19 7.25
CA ASN A 177 8.94 15.58 7.49
C ASN A 177 10.14 16.53 7.59
N LYS A 178 11.28 16.04 8.05
CA LYS A 178 12.49 16.85 8.34
C LYS A 178 13.39 17.07 7.12
N PHE A 179 13.45 16.10 6.21
CA PHE A 179 14.41 16.11 5.10
C PHE A 179 13.74 16.14 3.74
N ASN A 180 14.32 16.85 2.78
CA ASN A 180 13.83 16.90 1.40
C ASN A 180 14.10 15.59 0.64
N ASN A 181 15.26 14.97 0.85
CA ASN A 181 15.59 13.67 0.25
C ASN A 181 15.79 12.64 1.35
N CYS A 182 15.02 11.56 1.30
CA CYS A 182 15.14 10.48 2.28
C CYS A 182 14.93 9.11 1.67
N ILE A 183 15.64 8.11 2.21
CA ILE A 183 15.49 6.69 1.85
C ILE A 183 14.83 5.96 3.01
N LEU A 184 13.82 5.17 2.71
CA LEU A 184 13.05 4.36 3.64
C LEU A 184 12.95 2.92 3.13
N LEU A 185 12.71 1.99 4.05
CA LEU A 185 12.29 0.65 3.65
C LEU A 185 10.87 0.65 3.09
N ALA A 186 10.62 -0.20 2.12
CA ALA A 186 9.36 -0.28 1.37
C ALA A 186 8.11 -0.41 2.25
N ASN A 187 8.18 -1.18 3.34
CA ASN A 187 7.05 -1.35 4.26
C ASN A 187 6.56 -0.05 4.91
N ASN A 188 7.41 0.98 4.99
CA ASN A 188 7.02 2.30 5.50
C ASN A 188 6.05 3.02 4.57
N PHE A 189 6.04 2.69 3.27
CA PHE A 189 5.13 3.29 2.30
C PHE A 189 3.65 3.14 2.68
N MET A 190 3.28 2.03 3.30
CA MET A 190 1.90 1.79 3.72
C MET A 190 1.31 2.95 4.53
N LYS A 191 2.13 3.62 5.35
CA LYS A 191 1.69 4.67 6.28
C LYS A 191 2.00 6.09 5.82
N ILE A 192 2.69 6.24 4.69
CA ILE A 192 3.00 7.55 4.12
C ILE A 192 1.81 8.00 3.30
N LYS A 193 1.35 9.21 3.59
CA LYS A 193 0.29 9.87 2.83
C LYS A 193 0.85 10.53 1.59
N PRO A 194 0.19 10.39 0.44
CA PRO A 194 0.53 11.18 -0.74
C PRO A 194 0.50 12.67 -0.43
N GLN A 195 1.52 13.40 -0.90
CA GLN A 195 1.64 14.85 -0.76
C GLN A 195 1.90 15.46 -2.14
N GLN A 196 1.26 16.59 -2.43
CA GLN A 196 1.31 17.23 -3.74
C GLN A 196 2.74 17.61 -4.19
N THR A 197 3.61 17.93 -3.23
CA THR A 197 4.99 18.37 -3.48
C THR A 197 6.02 17.27 -3.35
N SER A 198 5.59 16.00 -3.25
CA SER A 198 6.48 14.87 -3.05
C SER A 198 6.51 13.95 -4.25
N ASN A 199 7.71 13.51 -4.62
CA ASN A 199 7.97 12.42 -5.54
C ASN A 199 8.26 11.15 -4.74
N TYR A 200 7.67 10.05 -5.15
CA TYR A 200 7.81 8.72 -4.54
C TYR A 200 8.58 7.84 -5.49
N HIS A 201 9.75 7.41 -5.06
CA HIS A 201 10.68 6.62 -5.86
C HIS A 201 10.76 5.21 -5.30
N PHE A 202 10.57 4.19 -6.12
CA PHE A 202 10.65 2.78 -5.74
C PHE A 202 11.83 2.14 -6.47
N PHE A 203 12.88 1.84 -5.73
CA PHE A 203 14.13 1.34 -6.27
C PHE A 203 14.15 -0.19 -6.26
N ASP A 204 14.57 -0.80 -7.37
CA ASP A 204 14.63 -2.27 -7.55
C ASP A 204 13.29 -2.96 -7.32
N THR A 205 12.27 -2.54 -8.08
CA THR A 205 10.87 -2.90 -7.86
C THR A 205 10.56 -4.36 -8.13
N ASN A 206 11.47 -5.14 -8.73
CA ASN A 206 11.33 -6.58 -8.95
C ASN A 206 11.74 -7.42 -7.73
N ASP A 207 12.34 -6.82 -6.69
CA ASP A 207 12.74 -7.55 -5.49
C ASP A 207 11.51 -8.10 -4.76
N TYR A 208 11.58 -9.38 -4.38
CA TYR A 208 10.51 -10.06 -3.67
C TYR A 208 10.15 -9.42 -2.31
N SER A 209 11.07 -8.69 -1.70
CA SER A 209 10.86 -8.01 -0.41
C SER A 209 9.78 -6.91 -0.45
N TYR A 210 9.32 -6.52 -1.64
CA TYR A 210 8.13 -5.67 -1.79
C TYR A 210 6.82 -6.39 -1.46
N ASN A 211 6.82 -7.73 -1.41
CA ASN A 211 5.66 -8.49 -0.97
C ASN A 211 5.64 -8.57 0.57
N LEU A 212 4.49 -8.31 1.15
CA LEU A 212 4.28 -8.32 2.59
C LEU A 212 3.52 -9.60 3.00
N PRO A 213 4.18 -10.65 3.51
CA PRO A 213 3.53 -11.93 3.83
C PRO A 213 2.39 -11.77 4.85
N LYS A 214 2.56 -10.90 5.83
CA LYS A 214 1.54 -10.58 6.86
C LYS A 214 0.22 -10.08 6.26
N PHE A 215 0.23 -9.58 5.04
CA PHE A 215 -0.91 -8.98 4.34
C PHE A 215 -1.31 -9.82 3.12
N ASN A 216 -1.27 -11.15 3.24
CA ASN A 216 -1.54 -12.08 2.14
C ASN A 216 -0.68 -11.77 0.90
N SER A 217 0.61 -11.51 1.12
CA SER A 217 1.57 -11.14 0.09
C SER A 217 1.20 -9.87 -0.69
N LEU A 218 0.51 -8.92 -0.04
CA LEU A 218 0.25 -7.61 -0.62
C LEU A 218 1.55 -7.01 -1.13
N ASN A 219 1.56 -6.66 -2.42
CA ASN A 219 2.72 -6.06 -3.07
C ASN A 219 2.68 -4.53 -2.91
N ILE A 220 3.76 -3.95 -2.37
CA ILE A 220 3.88 -2.50 -2.14
C ILE A 220 3.86 -1.71 -3.45
N ILE A 221 4.40 -2.27 -4.53
CA ILE A 221 4.40 -1.59 -5.83
C ILE A 221 2.98 -1.51 -6.38
N GLU A 222 2.22 -2.62 -6.34
CA GLU A 222 0.81 -2.60 -6.73
C GLU A 222 -0.02 -1.65 -5.85
N LEU A 223 0.24 -1.64 -4.55
CA LEU A 223 -0.40 -0.70 -3.63
C LEU A 223 -0.08 0.75 -4.02
N SER A 224 1.15 1.04 -4.46
CA SER A 224 1.54 2.39 -4.89
C SER A 224 0.83 2.82 -6.17
N VAL A 225 0.66 1.91 -7.14
CA VAL A 225 -0.13 2.15 -8.35
C VAL A 225 -1.60 2.41 -8.01
N LEU A 226 -2.17 1.65 -7.08
CA LEU A 226 -3.54 1.89 -6.61
C LEU A 226 -3.66 3.22 -5.86
N LYS A 227 -2.70 3.58 -5.00
CA LYS A 227 -2.69 4.90 -4.34
C LYS A 227 -2.60 6.04 -5.36
N ASN A 228 -1.78 5.91 -6.40
CA ASN A 228 -1.73 6.88 -7.48
C ASN A 228 -3.09 7.02 -8.18
N LYS A 229 -3.73 5.91 -8.53
CA LYS A 229 -5.05 5.90 -9.19
C LYS A 229 -6.13 6.63 -8.39
N TYR A 230 -6.20 6.43 -7.07
CA TYR A 230 -7.26 6.98 -6.23
C TYR A 230 -6.93 8.35 -5.66
N PHE A 231 -5.65 8.61 -5.33
CA PHE A 231 -5.24 9.82 -4.62
C PHE A 231 -4.32 10.73 -5.43
N GLY A 232 -3.77 10.24 -6.55
CA GLY A 232 -2.79 10.97 -7.34
C GLY A 232 -1.38 10.95 -6.74
N GLY A 233 -0.50 11.82 -7.24
CA GLY A 233 0.90 11.93 -6.84
C GLY A 233 1.88 11.49 -7.92
N ASN A 234 3.17 11.80 -7.74
CA ASN A 234 4.22 11.47 -8.70
C ASN A 234 4.98 10.23 -8.22
N TYR A 235 4.96 9.17 -9.01
CA TYR A 235 5.55 7.88 -8.68
C TYR A 235 6.54 7.46 -9.75
N HIS A 236 7.75 7.10 -9.32
CA HIS A 236 8.88 6.73 -10.16
C HIS A 236 9.36 5.33 -9.77
N TYR A 237 9.43 4.43 -10.73
CA TYR A 237 9.81 3.03 -10.53
C TYR A 237 11.13 2.76 -11.23
N TYR A 238 12.06 2.14 -10.52
CA TYR A 238 13.41 1.85 -11.03
C TYR A 238 13.64 0.36 -11.02
N ASN A 239 14.08 -0.14 -12.17
CA ASN A 239 14.42 -1.54 -12.37
C ASN A 239 15.58 -1.67 -13.34
N GLU A 240 16.36 -2.73 -13.19
CA GLU A 240 17.32 -3.13 -14.21
C GLU A 240 16.59 -3.64 -15.47
N TYR A 241 15.51 -4.43 -15.26
CA TYR A 241 14.62 -4.92 -16.30
C TYR A 241 13.16 -4.65 -15.90
N PRO A 242 12.36 -3.97 -16.75
CA PRO A 242 10.98 -3.66 -16.43
C PRO A 242 10.13 -4.93 -16.31
N SER A 243 9.31 -5.01 -15.29
CA SER A 243 8.37 -6.11 -15.11
C SER A 243 7.19 -5.97 -16.07
N LEU A 244 6.87 -7.02 -16.81
CA LEU A 244 5.71 -7.08 -17.71
C LEU A 244 4.38 -6.80 -17.01
N ASN A 245 4.27 -7.11 -15.70
CA ASN A 245 3.06 -6.88 -14.92
C ASN A 245 2.69 -5.40 -14.77
N TYR A 246 3.65 -4.49 -14.95
CA TYR A 246 3.44 -3.03 -14.84
C TYR A 246 3.28 -2.35 -16.20
N PHE A 247 3.73 -2.98 -17.28
CA PHE A 247 3.69 -2.44 -18.64
C PHE A 247 2.29 -2.01 -19.08
N ASN A 248 1.29 -2.85 -18.81
CA ASN A 248 -0.09 -2.61 -19.21
C ASN A 248 -0.82 -1.55 -18.37
N LYS A 249 -0.18 -1.03 -17.31
CA LYS A 249 -0.80 -0.11 -16.34
C LYS A 249 -0.20 1.30 -16.40
N ILE A 250 0.83 1.52 -17.22
CA ILE A 250 1.61 2.77 -17.23
C ILE A 250 1.57 3.37 -18.62
N GLU A 251 0.94 4.55 -18.74
CA GLU A 251 0.75 5.26 -20.01
C GLU A 251 2.06 5.91 -20.54
N ASN A 252 3.05 6.18 -19.68
CA ASN A 252 4.28 6.88 -20.02
C ASN A 252 5.51 6.01 -19.75
N TYR A 253 5.69 4.97 -20.56
CA TYR A 253 6.89 4.16 -20.53
C TYR A 253 7.95 4.75 -21.49
N LYS A 254 9.08 5.17 -20.92
CA LYS A 254 10.30 5.36 -21.73
C LYS A 254 10.96 4.00 -21.88
N THR A 255 10.96 3.46 -23.09
CA THR A 255 11.75 2.26 -23.40
C THR A 255 13.19 2.48 -22.96
N PRO A 256 13.78 1.58 -22.14
CA PRO A 256 15.20 1.65 -21.88
C PRO A 256 15.95 1.61 -23.21
N ASP A 257 17.06 2.33 -23.30
CA ASP A 257 17.94 2.21 -24.43
C ASP A 257 18.49 0.78 -24.47
N LEU A 258 17.92 -0.04 -25.36
CA LEU A 258 18.31 -1.43 -25.56
C LEU A 258 19.54 -1.57 -26.48
N SER A 259 20.20 -0.46 -26.85
CA SER A 259 21.37 -0.48 -27.75
C SER A 259 22.53 -1.34 -27.22
N ASN A 260 22.57 -1.60 -25.92
CA ASN A 260 23.59 -2.44 -25.26
C ASN A 260 23.05 -3.79 -24.76
N VAL A 261 21.83 -4.18 -25.11
CA VAL A 261 21.30 -5.48 -24.76
C VAL A 261 21.66 -6.48 -25.85
N GLU A 262 22.64 -7.33 -25.58
CA GLU A 262 22.88 -8.51 -26.41
C GLU A 262 21.69 -9.48 -26.24
N ILE A 263 20.86 -9.55 -27.27
CA ILE A 263 19.78 -10.54 -27.31
C ILE A 263 20.41 -11.89 -27.69
N TYR A 264 20.69 -12.70 -26.71
CA TYR A 264 21.07 -14.09 -26.97
C TYR A 264 19.86 -14.84 -27.53
N HIS A 265 19.83 -15.05 -28.82
CA HIS A 265 18.86 -15.94 -29.44
C HIS A 265 19.00 -17.34 -28.85
N GLY A 266 17.89 -17.95 -28.45
CA GLY A 266 17.79 -19.18 -27.67
C GLY A 266 18.43 -20.46 -28.24
N ASN A 267 19.13 -20.38 -29.39
CA ASN A 267 19.91 -21.49 -29.93
C ASN A 267 21.17 -21.84 -29.10
N SER A 268 21.60 -20.96 -28.20
CA SER A 268 22.69 -21.24 -27.25
C SER A 268 22.21 -21.72 -25.87
N LEU A 269 20.92 -21.65 -25.58
CA LEU A 269 20.29 -22.19 -24.37
C LEU A 269 19.81 -23.61 -24.60
N GLN A 270 20.65 -24.46 -25.19
CA GLN A 270 20.36 -25.88 -25.29
C GLN A 270 20.20 -26.48 -23.88
N ALA A 271 19.02 -27.03 -23.67
CA ALA A 271 18.71 -28.19 -22.83
C ALA A 271 18.84 -28.07 -21.29
N VAL A 272 19.37 -27.00 -20.71
CA VAL A 272 19.51 -26.95 -19.24
C VAL A 272 18.24 -26.46 -18.54
N SER A 273 17.37 -25.74 -19.25
CA SER A 273 16.20 -25.10 -18.64
C SER A 273 14.98 -26.02 -18.48
N TYR A 274 14.87 -27.08 -19.27
CA TYR A 274 13.64 -27.89 -19.31
C TYR A 274 13.60 -29.06 -18.33
N THR A 275 14.71 -29.48 -17.77
CA THR A 275 14.74 -30.60 -16.81
C THR A 275 14.17 -30.25 -15.44
N HIS A 276 13.99 -28.97 -15.11
CA HIS A 276 13.41 -28.53 -13.85
C HIS A 276 11.93 -28.15 -13.90
N LEU A 277 11.31 -28.23 -15.09
CA LEU A 277 9.89 -27.86 -15.30
C LEU A 277 8.98 -29.06 -15.58
N THR A 278 9.46 -30.29 -15.47
CA THR A 278 8.58 -31.46 -15.47
C THR A 278 7.88 -31.54 -14.12
N LEU A 279 6.70 -30.96 -14.04
CA LEU A 279 5.72 -31.29 -13.01
C LEU A 279 5.50 -32.82 -13.03
N PRO A 280 5.49 -33.49 -11.89
CA PRO A 280 5.12 -34.90 -11.85
C PRO A 280 3.67 -35.04 -12.31
N THR A 281 3.47 -35.68 -13.46
CA THR A 281 2.16 -35.94 -14.10
C THR A 281 1.46 -37.15 -13.51
N THR A 282 1.81 -37.63 -12.33
CA THR A 282 1.11 -38.73 -11.70
C THR A 282 0.43 -38.25 -10.43
N LEU A 283 -0.86 -37.94 -10.57
CA LEU A 283 -1.80 -38.05 -9.46
C LEU A 283 -1.95 -39.54 -9.14
N PRO A 284 -1.80 -39.99 -7.90
CA PRO A 284 -2.17 -41.35 -7.54
C PRO A 284 -3.70 -41.48 -7.65
N VAL A 285 -4.13 -42.54 -8.31
CA VAL A 285 -5.52 -43.02 -8.37
C VAL A 285 -5.96 -43.47 -6.98
#